data_13f249ebceded65b50ec84378b74add5
#
_entry.id   13f249ebceded65b50ec84378b74add5
#
_cell.length_a   1.000
_cell.length_b   1.000
_cell.length_c   1.000
_cell.angle_alpha   90.00
_cell.angle_beta   90.00
_cell.angle_gamma   90.00
#
_symmetry.space_group_name_H-M   'P 1'
#
loop_
_entity.id
_entity.type
_entity.pdbx_description
1 polymer ?
#
loop_
_entity_poly.entity_id
_entity_poly.type
_entity_poly.pdbx_seq_one_letter_code
_entity_poly.pdbx_strand_id
1 'polypeptide(L)'
;SVTAAPQEDEIPRADGDDAAATDTSALIWYRYGDEPMLAAERRTVSRLPNEPYETALLRLLLEGPSLDAPALRGLFPAGTRVISTSRQGEMLFVTLSYQLMNGYSDEPSNWRSDTAWAQEVPLRRRLAMQAIAATVTENTTAQQVVILLEQRGETTDSLRLRQKYYTLNAADDALADPLRRDESLLLTASGTMRTILTCIQQRDIRRLYRYLAQSDPDTGEARMEYEAFASKWTEYPALTAFDFSGGSASGTRAVFTVSGTRLADGVSQKFTCLLYTSPSPRDGATSR
;
A
#
# COMPACT_ATOMS: atom_id res chain seq x y z
N SER A 1 -4.99 -54.54 61.72
CA SER A 1 -4.40 -53.22 61.42
C SER A 1 -3.89 -53.25 59.97
N VAL A 2 -4.59 -52.58 59.11
CA VAL A 2 -4.22 -52.34 57.69
C VAL A 2 -3.86 -50.89 57.58
N THR A 3 -2.63 -50.60 57.30
CA THR A 3 -2.08 -49.26 57.09
C THR A 3 -2.29 -48.92 55.61
N ALA A 4 -3.14 -47.89 55.32
CA ALA A 4 -3.31 -47.33 54.00
C ALA A 4 -2.07 -46.51 53.63
N ALA A 5 -1.53 -46.71 52.42
CA ALA A 5 -0.50 -45.86 51.84
C ALA A 5 -1.07 -44.48 51.48
N PRO A 6 -0.26 -43.42 51.55
CA PRO A 6 -0.70 -42.09 51.16
C PRO A 6 -0.89 -42.02 49.63
N GLN A 7 -2.03 -41.50 49.17
CA GLN A 7 -2.25 -41.09 47.81
C GLN A 7 -1.35 -39.91 47.50
N GLU A 8 -0.52 -40.06 46.47
CA GLU A 8 0.16 -38.92 45.85
C GLU A 8 -0.91 -38.02 45.18
N ASP A 9 -1.00 -36.78 45.65
CA ASP A 9 -1.74 -35.74 44.98
C ASP A 9 -1.14 -35.51 43.59
N GLU A 10 -1.88 -35.91 42.57
CA GLU A 10 -1.59 -35.51 41.19
C GLU A 10 -1.72 -33.96 41.09
N ILE A 11 -0.59 -33.30 40.92
CA ILE A 11 -0.56 -31.88 40.56
C ILE A 11 -1.25 -31.76 39.18
N PRO A 12 -2.36 -30.99 39.04
CA PRO A 12 -2.96 -30.75 37.75
C PRO A 12 -1.88 -30.13 36.86
N ARG A 13 -1.52 -30.80 35.79
CA ARG A 13 -0.78 -30.18 34.68
C ARG A 13 -1.69 -29.07 34.17
N ALA A 14 -1.23 -27.83 34.30
CA ALA A 14 -1.80 -26.75 33.54
C ALA A 14 -1.70 -27.15 32.06
N ASP A 15 -2.84 -27.45 31.46
CA ASP A 15 -2.95 -27.49 30.00
C ASP A 15 -2.47 -26.14 29.53
N GLY A 16 -1.28 -26.11 28.96
CA GLY A 16 -0.81 -24.95 28.24
C GLY A 16 -1.85 -24.68 27.16
N ASP A 17 -2.57 -23.59 27.29
CA ASP A 17 -3.27 -22.99 26.20
C ASP A 17 -2.23 -22.77 25.08
N ASP A 18 -2.11 -23.74 24.19
CA ASP A 18 -1.66 -23.53 22.84
C ASP A 18 -2.71 -22.60 22.22
N ALA A 19 -2.55 -21.30 22.51
CA ALA A 19 -3.24 -20.27 21.77
C ALA A 19 -2.80 -20.48 20.31
N ALA A 20 -3.60 -21.25 19.59
CA ALA A 20 -3.46 -21.45 18.17
C ALA A 20 -3.26 -20.07 17.54
N ALA A 21 -2.16 -19.91 16.83
CA ALA A 21 -1.87 -18.67 16.11
C ALA A 21 -3.06 -18.40 15.21
N THR A 22 -3.92 -17.47 15.61
CA THR A 22 -5.12 -17.10 14.84
C THR A 22 -4.65 -16.28 13.66
N ASP A 23 -4.67 -16.88 12.49
CA ASP A 23 -4.45 -16.18 11.23
C ASP A 23 -5.50 -15.10 11.07
N THR A 24 -5.07 -13.85 10.92
CA THR A 24 -5.95 -12.70 10.77
C THR A 24 -5.79 -12.12 9.38
N SER A 25 -6.90 -11.84 8.70
CA SER A 25 -6.87 -11.13 7.41
C SER A 25 -6.61 -9.64 7.63
N ALA A 26 -5.68 -9.07 6.85
CA ALA A 26 -5.32 -7.67 6.91
C ALA A 26 -5.14 -7.07 5.51
N LEU A 27 -5.30 -5.75 5.40
CA LEU A 27 -4.98 -4.98 4.20
C LEU A 27 -3.60 -4.35 4.37
N ILE A 28 -2.66 -4.74 3.52
CA ILE A 28 -1.29 -4.25 3.53
C ILE A 28 -1.10 -3.33 2.33
N TRP A 29 -0.55 -2.15 2.56
CA TRP A 29 -0.40 -1.12 1.55
C TRP A 29 1.00 -1.15 0.93
N TYR A 30 1.07 -1.27 -0.39
CA TYR A 30 2.31 -1.29 -1.18
C TYR A 30 2.25 -0.22 -2.27
N ARG A 31 3.37 0.08 -2.90
CA ARG A 31 3.37 1.00 -4.05
C ARG A 31 2.65 0.38 -5.24
N TYR A 32 1.80 1.17 -5.89
CA TYR A 32 1.13 0.77 -7.13
C TYR A 32 2.03 1.03 -8.34
N GLY A 33 2.73 0.01 -8.83
CA GLY A 33 3.67 0.12 -9.94
C GLY A 33 4.69 1.24 -9.71
N ASP A 34 4.84 2.11 -10.68
CA ASP A 34 5.68 3.31 -10.61
C ASP A 34 4.88 4.58 -10.27
N GLU A 35 3.60 4.45 -9.96
CA GLU A 35 2.73 5.56 -9.60
C GLU A 35 3.10 6.13 -8.21
N PRO A 36 2.83 7.43 -7.98
CA PRO A 36 3.03 8.06 -6.67
C PRO A 36 1.90 7.73 -5.70
N MET A 37 1.46 6.48 -5.66
CA MET A 37 0.30 6.03 -4.90
C MET A 37 0.52 4.65 -4.31
N LEU A 38 -0.22 4.37 -3.23
CA LEU A 38 -0.28 3.08 -2.57
C LEU A 38 -1.58 2.36 -2.93
N ALA A 39 -1.49 1.05 -3.05
CA ALA A 39 -2.64 0.17 -3.21
C ALA A 39 -2.58 -0.97 -2.20
N ALA A 40 -3.73 -1.42 -1.74
CA ALA A 40 -3.84 -2.45 -0.73
C ALA A 40 -3.89 -3.85 -1.33
N GLU A 41 -3.21 -4.77 -0.68
CA GLU A 41 -3.33 -6.21 -0.88
C GLU A 41 -3.88 -6.86 0.39
N ARG A 42 -4.87 -7.73 0.24
CA ARG A 42 -5.36 -8.54 1.36
C ARG A 42 -4.40 -9.70 1.60
N ARG A 43 -3.87 -9.77 2.81
CA ARG A 43 -2.91 -10.79 3.23
C ARG A 43 -3.38 -11.47 4.52
N THR A 44 -2.95 -12.68 4.72
CA THR A 44 -3.07 -13.37 6.00
C THR A 44 -1.86 -13.06 6.86
N VAL A 45 -2.09 -12.57 8.08
CA VAL A 45 -1.05 -12.26 9.07
C VAL A 45 -0.92 -13.44 10.02
N SER A 46 0.21 -14.13 9.94
CA SER A 46 0.56 -15.21 10.87
C SER A 46 1.56 -14.69 11.89
N ARG A 47 1.19 -14.78 13.17
CA ARG A 47 2.02 -14.30 14.28
C ARG A 47 2.99 -15.38 14.72
N LEU A 48 4.22 -14.97 15.01
CA LEU A 48 5.17 -15.80 15.74
C LEU A 48 4.78 -15.87 17.23
N PRO A 49 5.24 -16.89 18.00
CA PRO A 49 4.99 -16.94 19.43
C PRO A 49 5.44 -15.66 20.13
N ASN A 50 4.56 -15.09 20.94
CA ASN A 50 4.76 -13.83 21.68
C ASN A 50 5.02 -12.59 20.81
N GLU A 51 4.80 -12.64 19.50
CA GLU A 51 4.92 -11.50 18.61
C GLU A 51 3.69 -10.59 18.73
N PRO A 52 3.86 -9.26 18.99
CA PRO A 52 2.76 -8.33 18.91
C PRO A 52 2.15 -8.32 17.51
N TYR A 53 0.84 -8.12 17.41
CA TYR A 53 0.13 -8.09 16.12
C TYR A 53 0.70 -7.03 15.18
N GLU A 54 0.99 -5.85 15.70
CA GLU A 54 1.57 -4.75 14.93
C GLU A 54 2.95 -5.10 14.37
N THR A 55 3.75 -5.87 15.10
CA THR A 55 5.05 -6.37 14.62
C THR A 55 4.86 -7.35 13.46
N ALA A 56 3.95 -8.32 13.59
CA ALA A 56 3.65 -9.29 12.54
C ALA A 56 3.11 -8.59 11.27
N LEU A 57 2.22 -7.62 11.45
CA LEU A 57 1.64 -6.81 10.38
C LEU A 57 2.73 -6.06 9.59
N LEU A 58 3.63 -5.38 10.28
CA LEU A 58 4.71 -4.61 9.66
C LEU A 58 5.81 -5.53 9.09
N ARG A 59 6.08 -6.67 9.70
CA ARG A 59 6.98 -7.67 9.12
C ARG A 59 6.49 -8.09 7.74
N LEU A 60 5.19 -8.34 7.61
CA LEU A 60 4.56 -8.69 6.33
C LEU A 60 4.66 -7.56 5.29
N LEU A 61 4.49 -6.31 5.72
CA LEU A 61 4.72 -5.13 4.87
C LEU A 61 6.16 -5.07 4.36
N LEU A 62 7.15 -5.29 5.24
CA LEU A 62 8.57 -5.21 4.89
C LEU A 62 9.03 -6.35 3.96
N GLU A 63 8.39 -7.52 4.03
CA GLU A 63 8.63 -8.63 3.11
C GLU A 63 8.26 -8.30 1.66
N GLY A 64 7.36 -7.35 1.47
CA GLY A 64 6.86 -6.96 0.16
C GLY A 64 5.59 -7.68 -0.26
N PRO A 65 5.02 -7.29 -1.44
CA PRO A 65 3.79 -7.86 -1.94
C PRO A 65 3.95 -9.33 -2.33
N SER A 66 2.83 -10.05 -2.40
CA SER A 66 2.81 -11.44 -2.87
C SER A 66 3.10 -11.52 -4.38
N LEU A 67 3.52 -12.69 -4.84
CA LEU A 67 3.74 -12.94 -6.26
C LEU A 67 2.44 -12.85 -7.08
N ASP A 68 1.30 -13.03 -6.44
CA ASP A 68 -0.02 -12.90 -7.08
C ASP A 68 -0.46 -11.44 -7.30
N ALA A 69 0.31 -10.47 -6.84
CA ALA A 69 0.06 -9.05 -7.01
C ALA A 69 1.17 -8.36 -7.81
N PRO A 70 1.34 -8.68 -9.12
CA PRO A 70 2.45 -8.20 -9.93
C PRO A 70 2.42 -6.68 -10.18
N ALA A 71 1.27 -6.04 -9.96
CA ALA A 71 1.14 -4.58 -10.05
C ALA A 71 1.73 -3.84 -8.84
N LEU A 72 2.01 -4.54 -7.75
CA LEU A 72 2.51 -3.94 -6.51
C LEU A 72 4.03 -4.03 -6.41
N ARG A 73 4.63 -3.08 -5.69
CA ARG A 73 6.07 -2.99 -5.44
C ARG A 73 6.35 -2.77 -3.97
N GLY A 74 7.40 -3.44 -3.47
CA GLY A 74 7.97 -3.16 -2.15
C GLY A 74 8.62 -1.78 -2.12
N LEU A 75 8.71 -1.19 -0.93
CA LEU A 75 9.14 0.20 -0.73
C LEU A 75 10.36 0.34 0.18
N PHE A 76 10.85 -0.75 0.73
CA PHE A 76 11.90 -0.70 1.74
C PHE A 76 13.23 -1.20 1.19
N PRO A 77 14.36 -0.58 1.60
CA PRO A 77 15.68 -1.13 1.30
C PRO A 77 15.83 -2.57 1.79
N ALA A 78 16.60 -3.36 1.06
CA ALA A 78 16.84 -4.76 1.42
C ALA A 78 17.40 -4.90 2.84
N GLY A 79 16.89 -5.88 3.58
CA GLY A 79 17.31 -6.15 4.94
C GLY A 79 16.67 -5.28 6.02
N THR A 80 15.80 -4.33 5.66
CA THR A 80 15.02 -3.55 6.64
C THR A 80 14.12 -4.48 7.43
N ARG A 81 14.16 -4.37 8.77
CA ARG A 81 13.38 -5.22 9.69
C ARG A 81 12.69 -4.37 10.75
N VAL A 82 11.61 -4.89 11.29
CA VAL A 82 11.00 -4.39 12.53
C VAL A 82 11.79 -4.94 13.70
N ILE A 83 12.37 -4.05 14.51
CA ILE A 83 13.08 -4.42 15.74
C ILE A 83 12.08 -4.57 16.88
N SER A 84 11.19 -3.60 17.04
CA SER A 84 10.16 -3.62 18.08
C SER A 84 9.01 -2.68 17.74
N THR A 85 7.87 -2.93 18.38
CA THR A 85 6.72 -2.04 18.39
C THR A 85 6.29 -1.79 19.83
N SER A 86 5.81 -0.59 20.12
CA SER A 86 5.27 -0.20 21.44
C SER A 86 4.07 0.72 21.26
N ARG A 87 3.01 0.46 22.01
CA ARG A 87 1.77 1.21 21.92
C ARG A 87 1.60 2.16 23.09
N GLN A 88 1.24 3.42 22.80
CA GLN A 88 0.86 4.41 23.80
C GLN A 88 -0.43 5.11 23.32
N GLY A 89 -1.56 4.70 23.87
CA GLY A 89 -2.85 5.22 23.43
C GLY A 89 -3.11 4.96 21.95
N GLU A 90 -3.35 6.02 21.19
CA GLU A 90 -3.58 5.95 19.73
C GLU A 90 -2.27 6.03 18.90
N MET A 91 -1.12 6.06 19.54
CA MET A 91 0.18 6.19 18.91
C MET A 91 0.95 4.88 18.98
N LEU A 92 1.43 4.41 17.83
CA LEU A 92 2.32 3.27 17.72
C LEU A 92 3.75 3.75 17.47
N PHE A 93 4.67 3.32 18.33
CA PHE A 93 6.12 3.52 18.13
C PHE A 93 6.67 2.28 17.45
N VAL A 94 7.35 2.48 16.33
CA VAL A 94 7.95 1.41 15.53
C VAL A 94 9.44 1.66 15.43
N THR A 95 10.24 0.73 15.92
CA THR A 95 11.69 0.76 15.73
C THR A 95 12.05 -0.12 14.54
N LEU A 96 12.67 0.49 13.53
CA LEU A 96 13.18 -0.16 12.34
C LEU A 96 14.68 -0.33 12.43
N SER A 97 15.20 -1.36 11.77
CA SER A 97 16.64 -1.59 11.68
C SER A 97 17.34 -0.50 10.87
N TYR A 98 18.64 -0.31 11.10
CA TYR A 98 19.44 0.74 10.42
C TYR A 98 19.47 0.55 8.89
N GLN A 99 19.17 -0.62 8.37
CA GLN A 99 19.10 -0.88 6.92
C GLN A 99 18.09 0.01 6.21
N LEU A 100 17.11 0.58 6.92
CA LEU A 100 16.24 1.60 6.37
C LEU A 100 17.03 2.76 5.72
N MET A 101 18.20 3.08 6.25
CA MET A 101 19.04 4.16 5.77
C MET A 101 19.93 3.78 4.58
N ASN A 102 19.95 2.51 4.18
CA ASN A 102 20.63 2.07 2.99
C ASN A 102 19.90 2.57 1.72
N GLY A 103 20.62 2.67 0.62
CA GLY A 103 20.01 2.94 -0.68
C GLY A 103 19.19 1.73 -1.18
N TYR A 104 18.31 2.01 -2.12
CA TYR A 104 17.61 0.95 -2.85
C TYR A 104 18.58 0.24 -3.81
N SER A 105 18.32 -1.03 -4.13
CA SER A 105 19.21 -1.84 -4.98
C SER A 105 19.40 -1.28 -6.40
N ASP A 106 18.42 -0.54 -6.89
CA ASP A 106 18.42 0.12 -8.21
C ASP A 106 18.81 1.62 -8.15
N GLU A 107 19.06 2.15 -6.95
CA GLU A 107 19.38 3.56 -6.74
C GLU A 107 20.83 3.85 -7.15
N PRO A 108 21.07 4.77 -8.10
CA PRO A 108 22.43 5.15 -8.45
C PRO A 108 23.08 5.98 -7.32
N SER A 109 24.39 5.84 -7.14
CA SER A 109 25.14 6.54 -6.10
C SER A 109 25.03 8.07 -6.21
N ASN A 110 24.86 8.58 -7.41
CA ASN A 110 24.71 10.01 -7.73
C ASN A 110 23.25 10.46 -7.85
N TRP A 111 22.29 9.74 -7.26
CA TRP A 111 20.86 10.00 -7.45
C TRP A 111 20.45 11.46 -7.18
N ARG A 112 21.14 12.16 -6.28
CA ARG A 112 20.83 13.56 -5.94
C ARG A 112 21.08 14.54 -7.09
N SER A 113 21.99 14.21 -7.99
CA SER A 113 22.33 15.02 -9.17
C SER A 113 21.64 14.53 -10.45
N ASP A 114 20.97 13.41 -10.41
CA ASP A 114 20.14 12.91 -11.51
C ASP A 114 18.71 13.45 -11.38
N THR A 115 18.19 14.10 -12.43
CA THR A 115 16.91 14.79 -12.37
C THR A 115 15.73 13.86 -12.03
N ALA A 116 15.72 12.65 -12.57
CA ALA A 116 14.66 11.69 -12.33
C ALA A 116 14.78 11.06 -10.93
N TRP A 117 16.01 10.66 -10.55
CA TRP A 117 16.26 10.00 -9.27
C TRP A 117 16.18 10.95 -8.08
N ALA A 118 16.50 12.22 -8.26
CA ALA A 118 16.33 13.24 -7.21
C ALA A 118 14.87 13.42 -6.78
N GLN A 119 13.92 13.07 -7.64
CA GLN A 119 12.49 13.05 -7.33
C GLN A 119 12.02 11.66 -6.85
N GLU A 120 12.54 10.61 -7.45
CA GLU A 120 12.10 9.23 -7.19
C GLU A 120 12.50 8.74 -5.80
N VAL A 121 13.73 8.99 -5.34
CA VAL A 121 14.18 8.49 -4.03
C VAL A 121 13.37 9.10 -2.88
N PRO A 122 13.18 10.42 -2.79
CA PRO A 122 12.33 11.00 -1.74
C PRO A 122 10.87 10.54 -1.84
N LEU A 123 10.34 10.34 -3.05
CA LEU A 123 9.00 9.81 -3.26
C LEU A 123 8.86 8.40 -2.70
N ARG A 124 9.79 7.49 -3.01
CA ARG A 124 9.80 6.12 -2.47
C ARG A 124 9.83 6.11 -0.95
N ARG A 125 10.69 6.92 -0.36
CA ARG A 125 10.82 7.06 1.10
C ARG A 125 9.54 7.59 1.74
N ARG A 126 8.93 8.61 1.14
CA ARG A 126 7.64 9.14 1.58
C ARG A 126 6.53 8.09 1.48
N LEU A 127 6.46 7.36 0.37
CA LEU A 127 5.49 6.28 0.20
C LEU A 127 5.74 5.14 1.18
N ALA A 128 7.01 4.80 1.49
CA ALA A 128 7.34 3.81 2.50
C ALA A 128 6.81 4.20 3.88
N MET A 129 6.99 5.46 4.29
CA MET A 129 6.44 5.97 5.55
C MET A 129 4.91 5.93 5.55
N GLN A 130 4.29 6.33 4.47
CA GLN A 130 2.82 6.28 4.32
C GLN A 130 2.29 4.84 4.24
N ALA A 131 3.03 3.90 3.69
CA ALA A 131 2.67 2.48 3.70
C ALA A 131 2.62 1.93 5.14
N ILE A 132 3.54 2.33 6.01
CA ILE A 132 3.50 2.00 7.44
C ILE A 132 2.25 2.62 8.08
N ALA A 133 2.03 3.93 7.91
CA ALA A 133 0.90 4.62 8.50
C ALA A 133 -0.45 4.03 8.03
N ALA A 134 -0.61 3.83 6.73
CA ALA A 134 -1.83 3.28 6.15
C ALA A 134 -2.08 1.84 6.61
N THR A 135 -1.07 0.99 6.62
CA THR A 135 -1.19 -0.41 7.06
C THR A 135 -1.54 -0.50 8.55
N VAL A 136 -0.91 0.29 9.40
CA VAL A 136 -1.19 0.30 10.85
C VAL A 136 -2.59 0.83 11.13
N THR A 137 -2.94 1.99 10.58
CA THR A 137 -4.24 2.63 10.85
C THR A 137 -5.42 1.87 10.25
N GLU A 138 -5.22 1.11 9.17
CA GLU A 138 -6.24 0.26 8.56
C GLU A 138 -6.58 -0.95 9.45
N ASN A 139 -5.59 -1.54 10.08
CA ASN A 139 -5.72 -2.85 10.72
C ASN A 139 -5.70 -2.79 12.25
N THR A 140 -5.50 -1.63 12.83
CA THR A 140 -5.45 -1.42 14.29
C THR A 140 -6.23 -0.18 14.71
N THR A 141 -6.32 0.06 15.99
CA THR A 141 -6.92 1.29 16.54
C THR A 141 -5.93 2.44 16.66
N ALA A 142 -4.66 2.26 16.22
CA ALA A 142 -3.70 3.35 16.18
C ALA A 142 -4.08 4.38 15.11
N GLN A 143 -3.89 5.66 15.44
CA GLN A 143 -4.16 6.78 14.55
C GLN A 143 -2.88 7.45 14.04
N GLN A 144 -1.77 7.19 14.71
CA GLN A 144 -0.47 7.78 14.40
C GLN A 144 0.65 6.76 14.59
N VAL A 145 1.72 6.94 13.83
CA VAL A 145 2.92 6.11 13.94
C VAL A 145 4.15 6.99 14.07
N VAL A 146 4.97 6.71 15.09
CA VAL A 146 6.29 7.34 15.27
C VAL A 146 7.35 6.33 14.84
N ILE A 147 8.20 6.72 13.91
CA ILE A 147 9.29 5.87 13.44
C ILE A 147 10.56 6.18 14.24
N LEU A 148 11.10 5.13 14.82
CA LEU A 148 12.39 5.09 15.48
C LEU A 148 13.36 4.26 14.66
N LEU A 149 14.62 4.60 14.72
CA LEU A 149 15.70 3.92 14.00
C LEU A 149 16.69 3.34 15.00
N GLU A 150 17.00 2.06 14.83
CA GLU A 150 18.09 1.39 15.55
C GLU A 150 19.42 2.08 15.24
N GLN A 151 20.22 2.31 16.24
CA GLN A 151 21.57 2.82 16.05
C GLN A 151 22.54 1.68 15.70
N ARG A 152 23.52 1.97 14.83
CA ARG A 152 24.66 1.09 14.64
C ARG A 152 25.58 1.18 15.86
N GLY A 153 25.90 0.06 16.45
CA GLY A 153 26.88 -0.03 17.55
C GLY A 153 26.38 -0.86 18.73
N GLU A 154 27.08 -0.78 19.85
CA GLU A 154 26.81 -1.53 21.06
C GLU A 154 25.64 -0.98 21.90
N THR A 155 25.03 0.13 21.47
CA THR A 155 23.93 0.75 22.20
C THR A 155 22.60 0.16 21.75
N THR A 156 21.73 -0.14 22.72
CA THR A 156 20.34 -0.58 22.49
C THR A 156 19.41 0.61 22.24
N ASP A 157 19.96 1.82 22.16
CA ASP A 157 19.18 3.03 21.99
C ASP A 157 18.65 3.17 20.55
N SER A 158 17.47 3.70 20.41
CA SER A 158 16.87 4.06 19.13
C SER A 158 16.73 5.57 19.01
N LEU A 159 16.90 6.10 17.80
CA LEU A 159 16.72 7.50 17.51
C LEU A 159 15.46 7.72 16.69
N ARG A 160 14.76 8.80 16.98
CA ARG A 160 13.64 9.21 16.14
C ARG A 160 14.10 9.57 14.73
N LEU A 161 13.35 9.12 13.70
CA LEU A 161 13.64 9.41 12.31
C LEU A 161 13.68 10.92 12.07
N ARG A 162 14.64 11.38 11.27
CA ARG A 162 14.73 12.78 10.84
C ARG A 162 13.83 13.04 9.64
N GLN A 163 13.25 14.24 9.59
CA GLN A 163 12.38 14.67 8.49
C GLN A 163 13.10 14.67 7.13
N LYS A 164 14.38 14.98 7.11
CA LYS A 164 15.21 14.97 5.89
C LYS A 164 15.31 13.61 5.19
N TYR A 165 14.91 12.53 5.85
CA TYR A 165 14.88 11.21 5.23
C TYR A 165 13.99 11.20 3.97
N TYR A 166 12.85 11.89 4.01
CA TYR A 166 11.90 11.97 2.90
C TYR A 166 11.57 13.40 2.44
N THR A 167 12.14 14.42 3.09
CA THR A 167 11.96 15.84 2.73
C THR A 167 13.33 16.48 2.59
N LEU A 168 13.79 16.66 1.35
CA LEU A 168 15.17 17.12 1.06
C LEU A 168 15.51 18.49 1.62
N ASN A 169 14.52 19.38 1.75
CA ASN A 169 14.70 20.77 2.22
C ASN A 169 14.47 20.94 3.73
N ALA A 170 14.25 19.85 4.47
CA ALA A 170 14.09 19.92 5.91
C ALA A 170 15.41 20.25 6.60
N ALA A 171 15.33 20.94 7.74
CA ALA A 171 16.49 21.18 8.59
C ALA A 171 17.10 19.85 9.07
N ASP A 172 18.44 19.82 9.22
CA ASP A 172 19.16 18.58 9.54
C ASP A 172 18.75 17.94 10.87
N ASP A 173 18.34 18.75 11.83
CA ASP A 173 17.93 18.35 13.17
C ASP A 173 16.41 18.17 13.33
N ALA A 174 15.63 18.52 12.29
CA ALA A 174 14.19 18.39 12.34
C ALA A 174 13.76 16.91 12.46
N LEU A 175 12.99 16.59 13.50
CA LEU A 175 12.42 15.26 13.69
C LEU A 175 11.20 15.07 12.79
N ALA A 176 11.03 13.86 12.30
CA ALA A 176 9.79 13.52 11.60
C ALA A 176 8.59 13.62 12.54
N ASP A 177 7.53 14.28 12.09
CA ASP A 177 6.27 14.30 12.82
C ASP A 177 5.68 12.88 12.91
N PRO A 178 4.83 12.61 13.92
CA PRO A 178 4.05 11.39 13.92
C PRO A 178 3.28 11.24 12.61
N LEU A 179 3.43 10.10 11.96
CA LEU A 179 2.82 9.83 10.67
C LEU A 179 1.30 9.60 10.87
N ARG A 180 0.52 10.29 10.08
CA ARG A 180 -0.92 10.06 9.93
C ARG A 180 -1.19 9.50 8.54
N ARG A 181 -2.28 8.78 8.40
CA ARG A 181 -2.75 8.29 7.11
C ARG A 181 -3.07 9.47 6.19
N ASP A 182 -2.44 9.51 5.01
CA ASP A 182 -2.70 10.49 3.96
C ASP A 182 -3.55 9.83 2.86
N GLU A 183 -4.86 10.07 2.90
CA GLU A 183 -5.81 9.50 1.94
C GLU A 183 -5.51 9.89 0.49
N SER A 184 -4.85 11.03 0.26
CA SER A 184 -4.50 11.49 -1.10
C SER A 184 -3.47 10.59 -1.80
N LEU A 185 -2.73 9.79 -1.03
CA LEU A 185 -1.74 8.85 -1.55
C LEU A 185 -2.28 7.43 -1.70
N LEU A 186 -3.52 7.18 -1.29
CA LEU A 186 -4.12 5.85 -1.31
C LEU A 186 -5.00 5.65 -2.55
N LEU A 187 -4.78 4.55 -3.24
CA LEU A 187 -5.60 4.16 -4.38
C LEU A 187 -6.95 3.65 -3.87
N THR A 188 -7.96 4.49 -3.99
CA THR A 188 -9.36 4.15 -3.72
C THR A 188 -10.10 3.95 -5.04
N ALA A 189 -11.29 3.33 -4.99
CA ALA A 189 -12.12 3.19 -6.19
C ALA A 189 -12.41 4.56 -6.83
N SER A 190 -12.77 5.56 -6.03
CA SER A 190 -13.01 6.92 -6.53
C SER A 190 -11.75 7.60 -7.06
N GLY A 191 -10.61 7.43 -6.37
CA GLY A 191 -9.31 7.95 -6.82
C GLY A 191 -8.85 7.29 -8.13
N THR A 192 -9.07 5.99 -8.29
CA THR A 192 -8.80 5.26 -9.52
C THR A 192 -9.65 5.77 -10.67
N MET A 193 -10.96 5.95 -10.45
CA MET A 193 -11.86 6.48 -11.47
C MET A 193 -11.44 7.88 -11.91
N ARG A 194 -11.13 8.76 -10.97
CA ARG A 194 -10.63 10.12 -11.26
C ARG A 194 -9.35 10.08 -12.08
N THR A 195 -8.40 9.23 -11.72
CA THR A 195 -7.13 9.07 -12.46
C THR A 195 -7.37 8.58 -13.88
N ILE A 196 -8.22 7.59 -14.07
CA ILE A 196 -8.58 7.06 -15.40
C ILE A 196 -9.21 8.15 -16.27
N LEU A 197 -10.20 8.86 -15.76
CA LEU A 197 -10.87 9.93 -16.52
C LEU A 197 -9.92 11.10 -16.83
N THR A 198 -9.02 11.42 -15.91
CA THR A 198 -7.97 12.42 -16.14
C THR A 198 -6.99 11.98 -17.23
N CYS A 199 -6.55 10.71 -17.22
CA CYS A 199 -5.70 10.15 -18.28
C CYS A 199 -6.39 10.20 -19.63
N ILE A 200 -7.70 9.90 -19.70
CA ILE A 200 -8.50 10.00 -20.92
C ILE A 200 -8.55 11.45 -21.41
N GLN A 201 -8.85 12.39 -20.52
CA GLN A 201 -8.94 13.81 -20.85
C GLN A 201 -7.59 14.38 -21.35
N GLN A 202 -6.50 14.00 -20.69
CA GLN A 202 -5.14 14.44 -21.04
C GLN A 202 -4.51 13.64 -22.17
N ARG A 203 -5.17 12.57 -22.65
CA ARG A 203 -4.64 11.63 -23.64
C ARG A 203 -3.34 10.95 -23.22
N ASP A 204 -3.17 10.75 -21.91
CA ASP A 204 -2.06 9.97 -21.37
C ASP A 204 -2.37 8.47 -21.46
N ILE A 205 -2.24 7.94 -22.69
CA ILE A 205 -2.64 6.58 -23.04
C ILE A 205 -1.76 5.54 -22.33
N ARG A 206 -0.47 5.85 -22.16
CA ARG A 206 0.46 4.93 -21.46
C ARG A 206 0.11 4.77 -19.99
N ARG A 207 -0.22 5.87 -19.31
CA ARG A 207 -0.65 5.83 -17.93
C ARG A 207 -2.03 5.17 -17.79
N LEU A 208 -2.96 5.50 -18.67
CA LEU A 208 -4.29 4.87 -18.72
C LEU A 208 -4.17 3.35 -18.83
N TYR A 209 -3.33 2.84 -19.73
CA TYR A 209 -3.14 1.41 -19.94
C TYR A 209 -2.69 0.68 -18.66
N ARG A 210 -1.89 1.32 -17.82
CA ARG A 210 -1.47 0.74 -16.52
C ARG A 210 -2.61 0.56 -15.53
N TYR A 211 -3.67 1.37 -15.66
CA TYR A 211 -4.87 1.29 -14.81
C TYR A 211 -5.93 0.31 -15.33
N LEU A 212 -5.78 -0.22 -16.53
CA LEU A 212 -6.70 -1.22 -17.06
C LEU A 212 -6.46 -2.59 -16.45
N ALA A 213 -7.55 -3.37 -16.32
CA ALA A 213 -7.48 -4.74 -15.86
C ALA A 213 -6.56 -5.59 -16.76
N GLN A 214 -5.84 -6.54 -16.17
CA GLN A 214 -5.01 -7.50 -16.90
C GLN A 214 -5.85 -8.45 -17.76
N SER A 215 -7.07 -8.74 -17.28
CA SER A 215 -8.04 -9.56 -17.97
C SER A 215 -9.45 -9.10 -17.66
N ASP A 216 -10.38 -9.40 -18.55
CA ASP A 216 -11.80 -9.20 -18.29
C ASP A 216 -12.25 -10.13 -17.15
N PRO A 217 -12.81 -9.62 -16.04
CA PRO A 217 -13.18 -10.44 -14.90
C PRO A 217 -14.38 -11.35 -15.18
N ASP A 218 -15.18 -11.08 -16.21
CA ASP A 218 -16.34 -11.89 -16.59
C ASP A 218 -15.97 -13.00 -17.59
N THR A 219 -15.11 -12.71 -18.54
CA THR A 219 -14.73 -13.63 -19.64
C THR A 219 -13.37 -14.29 -19.46
N GLY A 220 -12.49 -13.71 -18.62
CA GLY A 220 -11.11 -14.13 -18.48
C GLY A 220 -10.21 -13.74 -19.66
N GLU A 221 -10.76 -13.01 -20.65
CA GLU A 221 -10.00 -12.56 -21.81
C GLU A 221 -8.92 -11.56 -21.36
N ALA A 222 -7.68 -11.81 -21.79
CA ALA A 222 -6.57 -10.91 -21.51
C ALA A 222 -6.77 -9.57 -22.22
N ARG A 223 -6.36 -8.46 -21.57
CA ARG A 223 -6.37 -7.15 -22.23
C ARG A 223 -5.49 -7.18 -23.47
N MET A 224 -5.85 -6.38 -24.48
CA MET A 224 -5.05 -6.26 -25.67
C MET A 224 -3.66 -5.68 -25.36
N GLU A 225 -2.68 -6.01 -26.19
CA GLU A 225 -1.34 -5.47 -26.08
C GLU A 225 -1.35 -3.93 -26.23
N TYR A 226 -0.37 -3.26 -25.59
CA TYR A 226 -0.33 -1.80 -25.53
C TYR A 226 -0.40 -1.13 -26.90
N GLU A 227 0.34 -1.60 -27.89
CA GLU A 227 0.38 -0.99 -29.22
C GLU A 227 -0.99 -1.03 -29.93
N ALA A 228 -1.70 -2.15 -29.80
CA ALA A 228 -3.05 -2.30 -30.33
C ALA A 228 -4.04 -1.39 -29.59
N PHE A 229 -3.92 -1.30 -28.27
CA PHE A 229 -4.73 -0.40 -27.45
C PHE A 229 -4.49 1.07 -27.81
N ALA A 230 -3.24 1.50 -27.87
CA ALA A 230 -2.87 2.86 -28.21
C ALA A 230 -3.35 3.28 -29.61
N SER A 231 -3.21 2.39 -30.59
CA SER A 231 -3.70 2.61 -31.97
C SER A 231 -5.23 2.84 -31.97
N LYS A 232 -5.95 1.94 -31.31
CA LYS A 232 -7.42 2.05 -31.21
C LYS A 232 -7.87 3.33 -30.52
N TRP A 233 -7.13 3.76 -29.50
CA TRP A 233 -7.45 4.94 -28.70
C TRP A 233 -7.35 6.24 -29.49
N THR A 234 -6.54 6.31 -30.55
CA THR A 234 -6.44 7.50 -31.41
C THR A 234 -7.75 7.86 -32.11
N GLU A 235 -8.61 6.86 -32.33
CA GLU A 235 -9.90 7.00 -33.02
C GLU A 235 -11.04 7.51 -32.11
N TYR A 236 -10.82 7.48 -30.77
CA TYR A 236 -11.86 7.91 -29.82
C TYR A 236 -11.96 9.43 -29.69
N PRO A 237 -13.18 9.96 -29.54
CA PRO A 237 -13.40 11.37 -29.29
C PRO A 237 -12.65 11.90 -28.07
N ALA A 238 -12.19 13.15 -28.14
CA ALA A 238 -11.56 13.79 -27.00
C ALA A 238 -12.56 14.05 -25.87
N LEU A 239 -12.20 13.65 -24.64
CA LEU A 239 -12.95 13.99 -23.43
C LEU A 239 -12.57 15.40 -23.00
N THR A 240 -13.52 16.35 -23.00
CA THR A 240 -13.26 17.75 -22.66
C THR A 240 -13.64 18.09 -21.23
N ALA A 241 -14.68 17.46 -20.70
CA ALA A 241 -15.10 17.62 -19.31
C ALA A 241 -15.71 16.31 -18.80
N PHE A 242 -15.57 16.07 -17.52
CA PHE A 242 -16.21 14.92 -16.84
C PHE A 242 -16.58 15.24 -15.41
N ASP A 243 -17.57 14.53 -14.93
CA ASP A 243 -17.93 14.39 -13.54
C ASP A 243 -18.35 12.93 -13.29
N PHE A 244 -18.29 12.47 -12.06
CA PHE A 244 -18.71 11.12 -11.71
C PHE A 244 -19.26 11.05 -10.29
N SER A 245 -20.16 10.12 -10.09
CA SER A 245 -20.78 9.81 -8.79
C SER A 245 -20.91 8.30 -8.61
N GLY A 246 -21.15 7.88 -7.38
CA GLY A 246 -21.25 6.48 -7.03
C GLY A 246 -19.98 5.95 -6.35
N GLY A 247 -19.59 4.74 -6.68
CA GLY A 247 -18.41 4.09 -6.08
C GLY A 247 -18.75 3.24 -4.86
N SER A 248 -20.01 2.98 -4.58
CA SER A 248 -20.38 1.94 -3.61
C SER A 248 -19.93 0.58 -4.15
N ALA A 249 -19.10 -0.09 -3.35
CA ALA A 249 -18.61 -1.41 -3.69
C ALA A 249 -19.72 -2.45 -3.51
N SER A 250 -19.96 -3.24 -4.55
CA SER A 250 -20.76 -4.46 -4.49
C SER A 250 -19.82 -5.63 -4.80
N GLY A 251 -19.47 -6.40 -3.77
CA GLY A 251 -18.48 -7.48 -3.91
C GLY A 251 -17.09 -6.94 -4.26
N THR A 252 -16.55 -7.35 -5.41
CA THR A 252 -15.21 -6.98 -5.90
C THR A 252 -15.21 -5.77 -6.83
N ARG A 253 -16.37 -5.11 -7.04
CA ARG A 253 -16.52 -4.02 -8.00
C ARG A 253 -17.15 -2.78 -7.36
N ALA A 254 -16.64 -1.61 -7.77
CA ALA A 254 -17.29 -0.34 -7.53
C ALA A 254 -17.88 0.17 -8.86
N VAL A 255 -19.10 0.68 -8.81
CA VAL A 255 -19.83 1.18 -9.97
C VAL A 255 -19.93 2.70 -9.90
N PHE A 256 -19.58 3.36 -10.98
CA PHE A 256 -19.67 4.80 -11.12
C PHE A 256 -20.56 5.19 -12.29
N THR A 257 -21.36 6.22 -12.06
CA THR A 257 -22.02 6.94 -13.15
C THR A 257 -21.11 8.09 -13.56
N VAL A 258 -20.65 8.05 -14.81
CA VAL A 258 -19.78 9.09 -15.38
C VAL A 258 -20.58 9.89 -16.37
N SER A 259 -20.59 11.21 -16.22
CA SER A 259 -21.16 12.15 -17.16
C SER A 259 -20.07 13.11 -17.64
N GLY A 260 -20.21 13.58 -18.86
CA GLY A 260 -19.20 14.46 -19.40
C GLY A 260 -19.53 14.99 -20.78
N THR A 261 -18.54 15.63 -21.37
CA THR A 261 -18.61 16.18 -22.72
C THR A 261 -17.43 15.64 -23.52
N ARG A 262 -17.71 15.16 -24.71
CA ARG A 262 -16.70 14.70 -25.67
C ARG A 262 -16.79 15.50 -26.97
N LEU A 263 -15.67 15.66 -27.63
CA LEU A 263 -15.59 16.30 -28.94
C LEU A 263 -15.50 15.22 -30.02
N ALA A 264 -16.56 15.05 -30.79
CA ALA A 264 -16.63 14.12 -31.91
C ALA A 264 -16.87 14.91 -33.20
N ASP A 265 -15.99 14.77 -34.20
CA ASP A 265 -16.06 15.45 -35.48
C ASP A 265 -16.26 16.99 -35.38
N GLY A 266 -15.57 17.59 -34.41
CA GLY A 266 -15.69 19.04 -34.13
C GLY A 266 -16.96 19.47 -33.40
N VAL A 267 -17.85 18.54 -33.04
CA VAL A 267 -19.10 18.80 -32.34
C VAL A 267 -19.00 18.32 -30.87
N SER A 268 -19.36 19.19 -29.95
CA SER A 268 -19.42 18.89 -28.52
C SER A 268 -20.69 18.07 -28.22
N GLN A 269 -20.50 16.89 -27.66
CA GLN A 269 -21.58 15.96 -27.30
C GLN A 269 -21.54 15.62 -25.82
N LYS A 270 -22.68 15.73 -25.14
CA LYS A 270 -22.86 15.22 -23.77
C LYS A 270 -23.05 13.72 -23.80
N PHE A 271 -22.51 13.04 -22.78
CA PHE A 271 -22.71 11.61 -22.58
C PHE A 271 -22.90 11.28 -21.11
N THR A 272 -23.48 10.13 -20.86
CA THR A 272 -23.54 9.48 -19.54
C THR A 272 -23.33 7.99 -19.74
N CYS A 273 -22.46 7.38 -18.94
CA CYS A 273 -22.18 5.95 -18.99
C CYS A 273 -21.90 5.38 -17.59
N LEU A 274 -21.93 4.08 -17.47
CA LEU A 274 -21.51 3.37 -16.27
C LEU A 274 -20.11 2.83 -16.49
N LEU A 275 -19.23 3.08 -15.51
CA LEU A 275 -17.90 2.51 -15.46
C LEU A 275 -17.72 1.71 -14.18
N TYR A 276 -16.91 0.68 -14.26
CA TYR A 276 -16.65 -0.24 -13.15
C TYR A 276 -15.16 -0.21 -12.82
N THR A 277 -14.84 -0.13 -11.52
CA THR A 277 -13.48 -0.36 -11.05
C THR A 277 -13.48 -1.50 -10.06
N SER A 278 -12.40 -2.25 -10.02
CA SER A 278 -12.12 -3.14 -8.90
C SER A 278 -11.47 -2.37 -7.76
N PRO A 279 -11.85 -2.58 -6.51
CA PRO A 279 -11.13 -2.07 -5.34
C PRO A 279 -9.78 -2.77 -5.15
N SER A 280 -9.50 -3.85 -5.90
CA SER A 280 -8.23 -4.58 -5.86
C SER A 280 -7.35 -4.18 -7.05
N PRO A 281 -6.05 -3.90 -6.84
CA PRO A 281 -5.12 -3.67 -7.93
C PRO A 281 -4.93 -4.86 -8.87
N ARG A 282 -5.49 -6.03 -8.52
CA ARG A 282 -5.48 -7.23 -9.38
C ARG A 282 -6.42 -7.10 -10.59
N ASP A 283 -7.50 -6.34 -10.45
CA ASP A 283 -8.61 -6.40 -11.39
C ASP A 283 -8.79 -5.14 -12.25
N GLY A 284 -8.06 -4.04 -11.98
CA GLY A 284 -8.08 -2.81 -12.78
C GLY A 284 -9.48 -2.23 -13.02
N ALA A 285 -9.62 -1.32 -14.00
CA ALA A 285 -10.89 -0.75 -14.42
C ALA A 285 -11.39 -1.36 -15.72
N THR A 286 -12.67 -1.69 -15.78
CA THR A 286 -13.35 -2.16 -16.99
C THR A 286 -14.48 -1.21 -17.35
N SER A 287 -14.69 -0.94 -18.65
CA SER A 287 -15.85 -0.24 -19.18
C SER A 287 -16.75 -1.22 -19.93
N ARG A 288 -18.05 -1.11 -19.80
CA ARG A 288 -19.06 -1.70 -20.68
C ARG A 288 -19.67 -0.64 -21.55
#